data_dfea1f36116c258aac752cad74227ed9
#
_entry.id   dfea1f36116c258aac752cad74227ed9
#
_cell.length_a   1.000
_cell.length_b   1.000
_cell.length_c   1.000
_cell.angle_alpha   90.00
_cell.angle_beta   90.00
_cell.angle_gamma   90.00
#
_symmetry.space_group_name_H-M   'P 1'
#
loop_
_entity.id
_entity.type
_entity.pdbx_description
1 polymer ?
#
loop_
_entity_poly.entity_id
_entity_poly.type
_entity_poly.pdbx_seq_one_letter_code
_entity_poly.pdbx_strand_id
1 'polypeptide(L)'
;MAAGAIKRYTARGIVLGKVKYGDKGVVVQMLTSTHGRQSYIVQGLGTGRGKGKLALFQPMFALEYEGLLSPKMQLHRFGEVHNGLVLQTIPFDVKKSTIALFMAEVLHRLVKESEPNEMLFDFVWGSVEALDDMKEGVANFHLWFLSQMCRFLGFSPGNEYMPDAWFNIAEGLYTLTKPPKEYFMIQ
;
A
#
# COMPACT_ATOMS: atom_id res chain seq x y z
N MET A 1 -28.01 0.32 -27.59
CA MET A 1 -26.70 0.50 -26.93
C MET A 1 -26.64 -0.49 -25.78
N ALA A 2 -25.86 -1.58 -25.91
CA ALA A 2 -25.75 -2.61 -24.88
C ALA A 2 -25.17 -1.98 -23.61
N ALA A 3 -25.88 -2.08 -22.49
CA ALA A 3 -25.38 -1.77 -21.17
C ALA A 3 -24.20 -2.72 -20.93
N GLY A 4 -22.98 -2.18 -20.80
CA GLY A 4 -21.79 -2.98 -20.54
C GLY A 4 -22.02 -3.86 -19.31
N ALA A 5 -21.91 -5.17 -19.48
CA ALA A 5 -22.14 -6.13 -18.43
C ALA A 5 -21.16 -5.88 -17.26
N ILE A 6 -21.67 -5.89 -16.04
CA ILE A 6 -20.85 -5.88 -14.83
C ILE A 6 -20.01 -7.17 -14.83
N LYS A 7 -18.68 -7.01 -14.85
CA LYS A 7 -17.76 -8.15 -14.81
C LYS A 7 -17.42 -8.47 -13.35
N ARG A 8 -17.69 -9.70 -12.93
CA ARG A 8 -17.22 -10.26 -11.65
C ARG A 8 -15.83 -10.83 -11.80
N TYR A 9 -15.02 -10.65 -10.77
CA TYR A 9 -13.68 -11.24 -10.68
C TYR A 9 -13.29 -11.40 -9.21
N THR A 10 -12.39 -12.32 -8.91
CA THR A 10 -11.79 -12.49 -7.59
C THR A 10 -10.38 -11.94 -7.62
N ALA A 11 -10.00 -11.22 -6.58
CA ALA A 11 -8.66 -10.65 -6.45
C ALA A 11 -8.24 -10.49 -4.99
N ARG A 12 -6.94 -10.33 -4.80
CA ARG A 12 -6.34 -9.86 -3.55
C ARG A 12 -6.19 -8.35 -3.59
N GLY A 13 -6.28 -7.70 -2.44
CA GLY A 13 -6.11 -6.26 -2.35
C GLY A 13 -5.65 -5.81 -0.97
N ILE A 14 -4.90 -4.72 -0.96
CA ILE A 14 -4.38 -4.08 0.26
C ILE A 14 -5.03 -2.72 0.39
N VAL A 15 -5.65 -2.44 1.53
CA VAL A 15 -6.33 -1.18 1.79
C VAL A 15 -5.29 -0.07 1.98
N LEU A 16 -5.35 0.97 1.14
CA LEU A 16 -4.51 2.16 1.28
C LEU A 16 -5.18 3.23 2.14
N GLY A 17 -6.50 3.29 2.09
CA GLY A 17 -7.25 4.25 2.87
C GLY A 17 -8.73 4.24 2.55
N LYS A 18 -9.48 5.03 3.30
CA LYS A 18 -10.92 5.21 3.09
C LYS A 18 -11.33 6.65 3.31
N VAL A 19 -12.29 7.12 2.51
CA VAL A 19 -12.84 8.47 2.59
C VAL A 19 -14.35 8.38 2.73
N LYS A 20 -14.95 9.21 3.59
CA LYS A 20 -16.40 9.28 3.74
C LYS A 20 -17.05 9.70 2.40
N TYR A 21 -18.11 8.99 2.02
CA TYR A 21 -18.87 9.26 0.81
C TYR A 21 -20.37 9.29 1.11
N GLY A 22 -20.95 10.49 1.10
CA GLY A 22 -22.33 10.72 1.50
C GLY A 22 -22.59 10.37 2.98
N ASP A 23 -23.86 10.14 3.34
CA ASP A 23 -24.27 9.93 4.73
C ASP A 23 -23.98 8.50 5.25
N LYS A 24 -24.01 7.51 4.38
CA LYS A 24 -23.97 6.08 4.75
C LYS A 24 -22.97 5.26 3.93
N GLY A 25 -21.97 5.90 3.33
CA GLY A 25 -20.98 5.23 2.50
C GLY A 25 -19.56 5.65 2.79
N VAL A 26 -18.61 4.84 2.33
CA VAL A 26 -17.19 5.18 2.23
C VAL A 26 -16.67 4.73 0.87
N VAL A 27 -15.70 5.44 0.34
CA VAL A 27 -14.86 4.99 -0.76
C VAL A 27 -13.58 4.43 -0.17
N VAL A 28 -13.29 3.18 -0.47
CA VAL A 28 -12.08 2.47 -0.06
C VAL A 28 -11.13 2.46 -1.24
N GLN A 29 -9.91 2.93 -1.03
CA GLN A 29 -8.84 2.88 -2.02
C GLN A 29 -7.93 1.70 -1.72
N MET A 30 -7.63 0.92 -2.73
CA MET A 30 -6.87 -0.32 -2.59
C MET A 30 -5.79 -0.43 -3.67
N LEU A 31 -4.66 -1.00 -3.29
CA LEU A 31 -3.73 -1.63 -4.23
C LEU A 31 -4.23 -3.04 -4.49
N THR A 32 -4.45 -3.41 -5.75
CA THR A 32 -5.03 -4.71 -6.11
C THR A 32 -4.06 -5.54 -6.94
N SER A 33 -4.14 -6.87 -6.83
CA SER A 33 -3.27 -7.79 -7.56
C SER A 33 -3.53 -7.81 -9.07
N THR A 34 -4.71 -7.40 -9.52
CA THR A 34 -5.16 -7.59 -10.91
C THR A 34 -5.43 -6.31 -11.67
N HIS A 35 -5.64 -5.18 -10.99
CA HIS A 35 -6.08 -3.92 -11.62
C HIS A 35 -5.33 -2.70 -11.07
N GLY A 36 -4.15 -2.89 -10.45
CA GLY A 36 -3.39 -1.79 -9.86
C GLY A 36 -4.17 -1.07 -8.75
N ARG A 37 -4.09 0.25 -8.69
CA ARG A 37 -4.84 1.04 -7.72
C ARG A 37 -6.28 1.23 -8.15
N GLN A 38 -7.23 0.84 -7.30
CA GLN A 38 -8.66 0.92 -7.55
C GLN A 38 -9.42 1.54 -6.39
N SER A 39 -10.59 2.10 -6.70
CA SER A 39 -11.50 2.69 -5.71
C SER A 39 -12.83 1.95 -5.70
N TYR A 40 -13.26 1.56 -4.51
CA TYR A 40 -14.50 0.79 -4.30
C TYR A 40 -15.43 1.53 -3.37
N ILE A 41 -16.71 1.57 -3.72
CA ILE A 41 -17.74 2.13 -2.86
C ILE A 41 -18.33 1.06 -1.95
N VAL A 42 -18.37 1.33 -0.65
CA VAL A 42 -19.03 0.52 0.37
C VAL A 42 -20.20 1.31 0.91
N GLN A 43 -21.40 0.78 0.77
CA GLN A 43 -22.65 1.40 1.22
C GLN A 43 -23.27 0.63 2.39
N GLY A 44 -24.26 1.22 3.06
CA GLY A 44 -25.02 0.55 4.11
C GLY A 44 -24.34 0.49 5.47
N LEU A 45 -23.36 1.35 5.72
CA LEU A 45 -22.57 1.38 6.98
C LEU A 45 -23.35 1.90 8.20
N GLY A 46 -24.56 2.39 8.02
CA GLY A 46 -25.42 2.92 9.11
C GLY A 46 -26.18 1.85 9.90
N THR A 47 -26.16 0.58 9.50
CA THR A 47 -26.85 -0.53 10.19
C THR A 47 -25.84 -1.40 10.93
N GLY A 48 -26.29 -2.15 11.97
CA GLY A 48 -25.41 -2.97 12.81
C GLY A 48 -24.49 -3.94 12.03
N ARG A 49 -24.98 -4.51 10.94
CA ARG A 49 -24.18 -5.37 10.02
C ARG A 49 -23.12 -4.58 9.24
N GLY A 50 -23.34 -3.30 8.95
CA GLY A 50 -22.41 -2.45 8.22
C GLY A 50 -21.21 -2.00 9.06
N LYS A 51 -21.36 -1.88 10.39
CA LYS A 51 -20.25 -1.53 11.29
C LYS A 51 -19.15 -2.60 11.30
N GLY A 52 -19.52 -3.89 11.27
CA GLY A 52 -18.54 -4.99 11.18
C GLY A 52 -17.74 -4.98 9.88
N LYS A 53 -18.37 -4.65 8.76
CA LYS A 53 -17.67 -4.54 7.47
C LYS A 53 -16.64 -3.40 7.46
N LEU A 54 -16.89 -2.31 8.18
CA LEU A 54 -15.96 -1.18 8.23
C LEU A 54 -14.62 -1.52 8.89
N ALA A 55 -14.62 -2.50 9.79
CA ALA A 55 -13.40 -2.97 10.47
C ALA A 55 -12.42 -3.64 9.50
N LEU A 56 -12.89 -4.23 8.41
CA LEU A 56 -12.06 -4.83 7.37
C LEU A 56 -11.27 -3.80 6.56
N PHE A 57 -11.77 -2.57 6.47
CA PHE A 57 -11.18 -1.53 5.63
C PHE A 57 -10.27 -0.59 6.43
N GLN A 58 -9.35 -1.15 7.22
CA GLN A 58 -8.29 -0.38 7.86
C GLN A 58 -7.06 -0.32 6.95
N PRO A 59 -6.26 0.76 6.99
CA PRO A 59 -5.04 0.86 6.21
C PRO A 59 -4.12 -0.35 6.41
N MET A 60 -3.55 -0.85 5.33
CA MET A 60 -2.71 -2.05 5.21
C MET A 60 -3.40 -3.38 5.55
N PHE A 61 -4.73 -3.40 5.76
CA PHE A 61 -5.42 -4.70 5.80
C PHE A 61 -5.39 -5.36 4.42
N ALA A 62 -4.99 -6.61 4.42
CA ALA A 62 -4.88 -7.45 3.24
C ALA A 62 -6.15 -8.30 3.09
N LEU A 63 -6.85 -8.11 2.00
CA LEU A 63 -8.18 -8.67 1.75
C LEU A 63 -8.19 -9.58 0.52
N GLU A 64 -9.03 -10.59 0.57
CA GLU A 64 -9.52 -11.32 -0.60
C GLU A 64 -10.96 -10.89 -0.86
N TYR A 65 -11.27 -10.58 -2.11
CA TYR A 65 -12.57 -10.03 -2.43
C TYR A 65 -13.06 -10.38 -3.84
N GLU A 66 -14.38 -10.35 -3.99
CA GLU A 66 -15.03 -10.34 -5.28
C GLU A 66 -15.26 -8.88 -5.71
N GLY A 67 -14.69 -8.49 -6.84
CA GLY A 67 -14.85 -7.17 -7.43
C GLY A 67 -15.94 -7.17 -8.51
N LEU A 68 -16.71 -6.09 -8.54
CA LEU A 68 -17.73 -5.83 -9.55
C LEU A 68 -17.30 -4.61 -10.36
N LEU A 69 -16.65 -4.86 -11.52
CA LEU A 69 -16.23 -3.80 -12.43
C LEU A 69 -17.42 -3.28 -13.22
N SER A 70 -17.63 -1.98 -13.16
CA SER A 70 -18.54 -1.29 -14.05
C SER A 70 -17.72 -0.50 -15.08
N PRO A 71 -17.78 -0.79 -16.39
CA PRO A 71 -16.98 -0.11 -17.42
C PRO A 71 -17.23 1.39 -17.53
N LYS A 72 -18.34 1.87 -16.97
CA LYS A 72 -18.78 3.28 -17.05
C LYS A 72 -18.53 4.06 -15.75
N MET A 73 -18.03 3.44 -14.69
CA MET A 73 -17.87 4.08 -13.39
C MET A 73 -16.43 3.99 -12.91
N GLN A 74 -15.90 5.09 -12.42
CA GLN A 74 -14.59 5.12 -11.73
C GLN A 74 -14.63 4.49 -10.34
N LEU A 75 -15.83 4.28 -9.78
CA LEU A 75 -16.05 3.64 -8.50
C LEU A 75 -16.64 2.25 -8.72
N HIS A 76 -15.91 1.24 -8.29
CA HIS A 76 -16.33 -0.15 -8.36
C HIS A 76 -17.09 -0.55 -7.09
N ARG A 77 -17.63 -1.76 -7.06
CA ARG A 77 -18.34 -2.32 -5.90
C ARG A 77 -17.70 -3.63 -5.48
N PHE A 78 -17.81 -3.93 -4.19
CA PHE A 78 -17.49 -5.24 -3.67
C PHE A 78 -18.70 -6.18 -3.76
N GLY A 79 -18.45 -7.44 -4.08
CA GLY A 79 -19.30 -8.56 -3.71
C GLY A 79 -18.94 -9.03 -2.30
N GLU A 80 -18.41 -10.25 -2.17
CA GLU A 80 -17.88 -10.78 -0.91
C GLU A 80 -16.49 -10.21 -0.62
N VAL A 81 -16.18 -10.04 0.68
CA VAL A 81 -14.87 -9.54 1.15
C VAL A 81 -14.51 -10.31 2.40
N HIS A 82 -13.29 -10.85 2.43
CA HIS A 82 -12.72 -11.59 3.54
C HIS A 82 -11.31 -11.10 3.86
N ASN A 83 -10.80 -11.43 5.05
CA ASN A 83 -9.39 -11.23 5.35
C ASN A 83 -8.56 -12.20 4.49
N GLY A 84 -7.65 -11.68 3.70
CA GLY A 84 -6.63 -12.46 2.99
C GLY A 84 -5.45 -12.79 3.91
N LEU A 85 -5.11 -11.85 4.83
CA LEU A 85 -4.22 -12.09 5.96
C LEU A 85 -4.98 -11.84 7.26
N VAL A 86 -4.86 -12.75 8.22
CA VAL A 86 -5.42 -12.59 9.56
C VAL A 86 -4.34 -11.94 10.44
N LEU A 87 -4.34 -10.62 10.49
CA LEU A 87 -3.34 -9.85 11.23
C LEU A 87 -3.52 -10.03 12.73
N GLN A 88 -2.46 -10.48 13.41
CA GLN A 88 -2.47 -10.82 14.83
C GLN A 88 -1.95 -9.68 15.70
N THR A 89 -1.05 -8.86 15.19
CA THR A 89 -0.30 -7.89 15.99
C THR A 89 -0.46 -6.45 15.49
N ILE A 90 -0.48 -6.21 14.18
CA ILE A 90 -0.62 -4.85 13.62
C ILE A 90 -1.84 -4.09 14.21
N PRO A 91 -3.03 -4.69 14.37
CA PRO A 91 -4.18 -3.96 14.90
C PRO A 91 -4.07 -3.59 16.39
N PHE A 92 -3.18 -4.25 17.13
CA PHE A 92 -3.10 -4.16 18.60
C PHE A 92 -1.78 -3.56 19.11
N ASP A 93 -0.75 -3.50 18.28
CA ASP A 93 0.55 -2.89 18.60
C ASP A 93 0.63 -1.50 17.98
N VAL A 94 0.79 -0.48 18.84
CA VAL A 94 0.83 0.94 18.43
C VAL A 94 2.00 1.22 17.47
N LYS A 95 3.17 0.60 17.69
CA LYS A 95 4.34 0.79 16.80
C LYS A 95 4.06 0.22 15.42
N LYS A 96 3.56 -1.02 15.35
CA LYS A 96 3.24 -1.67 14.08
C LYS A 96 2.10 -0.97 13.34
N SER A 97 1.05 -0.58 14.04
CA SER A 97 -0.06 0.16 13.42
C SER A 97 0.37 1.52 12.88
N THR A 98 1.27 2.23 13.57
CA THR A 98 1.82 3.50 13.08
C THR A 98 2.67 3.29 11.81
N ILE A 99 3.49 2.24 11.77
CA ILE A 99 4.28 1.88 10.59
C ILE A 99 3.35 1.49 9.43
N ALA A 100 2.31 0.72 9.69
CA ALA A 100 1.31 0.34 8.69
C ALA A 100 0.60 1.58 8.10
N LEU A 101 0.21 2.55 8.93
CA LEU A 101 -0.33 3.83 8.47
C LEU A 101 0.66 4.60 7.59
N PHE A 102 1.93 4.65 7.99
CA PHE A 102 2.98 5.27 7.20
C PHE A 102 3.15 4.58 5.83
N MET A 103 3.20 3.24 5.80
CA MET A 103 3.28 2.47 4.56
C MET A 103 2.09 2.76 3.64
N ALA A 104 0.88 2.80 4.19
CA ALA A 104 -0.33 3.11 3.44
C ALA A 104 -0.26 4.50 2.81
N GLU A 105 0.20 5.52 3.54
CA GLU A 105 0.35 6.89 3.04
C GLU A 105 1.41 6.98 1.94
N VAL A 106 2.55 6.31 2.11
CA VAL A 106 3.61 6.23 1.09
C VAL A 106 3.06 5.63 -0.20
N LEU A 107 2.40 4.47 -0.12
CA LEU A 107 1.79 3.81 -1.28
C LEU A 107 0.70 4.68 -1.91
N HIS A 108 -0.12 5.34 -1.09
CA HIS A 108 -1.17 6.23 -1.57
C HIS A 108 -0.62 7.39 -2.41
N ARG A 109 0.56 7.92 -2.06
CA ARG A 109 1.21 9.02 -2.78
C ARG A 109 1.97 8.56 -4.01
N LEU A 110 2.63 7.41 -3.93
CA LEU A 110 3.54 6.93 -4.96
C LEU A 110 2.83 6.12 -6.05
N VAL A 111 1.89 5.25 -5.67
CA VAL A 111 1.18 4.39 -6.62
C VAL A 111 -0.04 5.12 -7.15
N LYS A 112 0.07 5.67 -8.34
CA LYS A 112 -1.03 6.40 -9.01
C LYS A 112 -1.68 5.58 -10.14
N GLU A 113 -0.99 4.56 -10.61
CA GLU A 113 -1.35 3.82 -11.82
C GLU A 113 -2.46 2.79 -11.54
N SER A 114 -3.40 2.73 -12.47
CA SER A 114 -4.45 1.71 -12.50
C SER A 114 -4.00 0.43 -13.19
N GLU A 115 -2.75 0.36 -13.63
CA GLU A 115 -2.17 -0.83 -14.22
C GLU A 115 -1.64 -1.78 -13.14
N PRO A 116 -1.84 -3.11 -13.30
CA PRO A 116 -1.34 -4.07 -12.34
C PRO A 116 0.18 -4.14 -12.36
N ASN A 117 0.78 -4.14 -11.18
CA ASN A 117 2.19 -4.44 -10.98
C ASN A 117 2.29 -5.56 -9.93
N GLU A 118 2.40 -6.78 -10.43
CA GLU A 118 2.39 -7.99 -9.60
C GLU A 118 3.57 -8.01 -8.61
N MET A 119 4.76 -7.64 -9.06
CA MET A 119 5.95 -7.60 -8.18
C MET A 119 5.79 -6.59 -7.04
N LEU A 120 5.26 -5.40 -7.32
CA LEU A 120 4.97 -4.41 -6.29
C LEU A 120 3.88 -4.91 -5.33
N PHE A 121 2.82 -5.51 -5.87
CA PHE A 121 1.74 -6.04 -5.05
C PHE A 121 2.24 -7.13 -4.09
N ASP A 122 2.98 -8.12 -4.59
CA ASP A 122 3.50 -9.23 -3.78
C ASP A 122 4.54 -8.73 -2.76
N PHE A 123 5.37 -7.75 -3.11
CA PHE A 123 6.27 -7.11 -2.17
C PHE A 123 5.49 -6.43 -1.02
N VAL A 124 4.44 -5.67 -1.33
CA VAL A 124 3.65 -4.98 -0.30
C VAL A 124 2.88 -5.99 0.56
N TRP A 125 2.32 -7.03 -0.05
CA TRP A 125 1.63 -8.11 0.66
C TRP A 125 2.56 -8.81 1.65
N GLY A 126 3.72 -9.25 1.20
CA GLY A 126 4.74 -9.86 2.05
C GLY A 126 5.29 -8.91 3.12
N SER A 127 5.33 -7.59 2.84
CA SER A 127 5.73 -6.58 3.83
C SER A 127 4.72 -6.46 4.98
N VAL A 128 3.41 -6.58 4.69
CA VAL A 128 2.36 -6.59 5.72
C VAL A 128 2.51 -7.83 6.60
N GLU A 129 2.67 -9.00 5.99
CA GLU A 129 2.85 -10.26 6.69
C GLU A 129 4.12 -10.24 7.58
N ALA A 130 5.25 -9.81 7.01
CA ALA A 130 6.50 -9.67 7.75
C ALA A 130 6.40 -8.70 8.94
N LEU A 131 5.74 -7.54 8.77
CA LEU A 131 5.52 -6.59 9.86
C LEU A 131 4.64 -7.19 10.96
N ASP A 132 3.61 -7.95 10.59
CA ASP A 132 2.73 -8.58 11.58
C ASP A 132 3.47 -9.65 12.39
N ASP A 133 4.29 -10.48 11.75
CA ASP A 133 5.05 -11.57 12.39
C ASP A 133 6.27 -11.09 13.17
N MET A 134 6.81 -9.91 12.87
CA MET A 134 8.05 -9.40 13.45
C MET A 134 7.93 -9.19 14.96
N LYS A 135 8.89 -9.72 15.73
CA LYS A 135 8.96 -9.58 17.20
C LYS A 135 9.97 -8.53 17.63
N GLU A 136 11.04 -8.37 16.87
CA GLU A 136 12.16 -7.45 17.18
C GLU A 136 12.48 -6.60 15.94
N GLY A 137 13.18 -5.47 16.12
CA GLY A 137 13.62 -4.60 15.02
C GLY A 137 12.51 -3.79 14.35
N VAL A 138 11.29 -3.81 14.86
CA VAL A 138 10.10 -3.16 14.29
C VAL A 138 10.33 -1.67 14.00
N ALA A 139 11.08 -0.97 14.86
CA ALA A 139 11.27 0.47 14.76
C ALA A 139 11.87 0.94 13.41
N ASN A 140 12.72 0.12 12.79
CA ASN A 140 13.39 0.45 11.53
C ASN A 140 12.71 -0.13 10.28
N PHE A 141 11.60 -0.84 10.44
CA PHE A 141 10.90 -1.48 9.32
C PHE A 141 10.48 -0.48 8.24
N HIS A 142 10.05 0.71 8.62
CA HIS A 142 9.66 1.75 7.69
C HIS A 142 10.83 2.23 6.80
N LEU A 143 12.06 2.26 7.31
CA LEU A 143 13.26 2.61 6.53
C LEU A 143 13.58 1.52 5.52
N TRP A 144 13.52 0.25 5.95
CA TRP A 144 13.69 -0.89 5.05
C TRP A 144 12.63 -0.86 3.94
N PHE A 145 11.37 -0.65 4.30
CA PHE A 145 10.27 -0.56 3.33
C PHE A 145 10.50 0.54 2.29
N LEU A 146 10.88 1.75 2.72
CA LEU A 146 11.23 2.86 1.82
C LEU A 146 12.39 2.52 0.89
N SER A 147 13.45 1.92 1.44
CA SER A 147 14.62 1.50 0.64
C SER A 147 14.22 0.52 -0.46
N GLN A 148 13.35 -0.45 -0.15
CA GLN A 148 12.85 -1.38 -1.16
C GLN A 148 11.91 -0.69 -2.17
N MET A 149 11.07 0.24 -1.72
CA MET A 149 10.20 1.03 -2.61
C MET A 149 10.99 1.83 -3.65
N CYS A 150 12.17 2.34 -3.31
CA CYS A 150 13.05 3.04 -4.26
C CYS A 150 13.36 2.18 -5.50
N ARG A 151 13.48 0.86 -5.34
CA ARG A 151 13.72 -0.08 -6.45
C ARG A 151 12.56 -0.11 -7.44
N PHE A 152 11.31 -0.10 -6.93
CA PHE A 152 10.12 -0.06 -7.78
C PHE A 152 9.93 1.28 -8.48
N LEU A 153 10.51 2.34 -7.91
CA LEU A 153 10.48 3.68 -8.48
C LEU A 153 11.65 3.97 -9.43
N GLY A 154 12.57 2.99 -9.62
CA GLY A 154 13.67 3.09 -10.55
C GLY A 154 14.87 3.95 -10.07
N PHE A 155 14.96 4.26 -8.77
CA PHE A 155 16.06 5.03 -8.20
C PHE A 155 16.66 4.38 -6.95
N SER A 156 17.10 3.14 -7.05
CA SER A 156 17.83 2.49 -5.96
C SER A 156 19.13 3.21 -5.66
N PRO A 157 19.37 3.60 -4.40
CA PRO A 157 20.67 4.08 -4.00
C PRO A 157 21.76 3.02 -4.25
N GLY A 158 22.92 3.46 -4.72
CA GLY A 158 24.09 2.60 -4.89
C GLY A 158 24.52 2.02 -3.54
N ASN A 159 24.93 0.76 -3.54
CA ASN A 159 25.40 0.06 -2.33
C ASN A 159 26.92 -0.20 -2.33
N GLU A 160 27.63 0.42 -3.26
CA GLU A 160 29.08 0.31 -3.37
C GLU A 160 29.78 1.28 -2.42
N TYR A 161 29.68 0.97 -1.12
CA TYR A 161 30.38 1.75 -0.11
C TYR A 161 31.91 1.64 -0.29
N MET A 162 32.59 2.79 -0.24
CA MET A 162 34.04 2.88 -0.21
C MET A 162 34.47 3.68 1.01
N PRO A 163 35.54 3.31 1.72
CA PRO A 163 36.10 4.15 2.77
C PRO A 163 36.40 5.58 2.25
N ASP A 164 36.15 6.59 3.07
CA ASP A 164 36.33 8.00 2.76
C ASP A 164 35.50 8.54 1.57
N ALA A 165 34.51 7.78 1.11
CA ALA A 165 33.60 8.21 0.06
C ALA A 165 32.47 9.10 0.60
N TRP A 166 32.02 10.00 -0.23
CA TRP A 166 30.84 10.83 -0.01
C TRP A 166 29.61 10.15 -0.66
N PHE A 167 28.47 10.18 0.00
CA PHE A 167 27.24 9.77 -0.66
C PHE A 167 26.60 10.98 -1.35
N ASN A 168 26.60 10.98 -2.70
CA ASN A 168 25.93 11.99 -3.50
C ASN A 168 24.42 11.70 -3.54
N ILE A 169 23.62 12.52 -2.84
CA ILE A 169 22.18 12.35 -2.74
C ILE A 169 21.49 12.55 -4.08
N ALA A 170 22.00 13.44 -4.94
CA ALA A 170 21.39 13.73 -6.24
C ALA A 170 21.53 12.56 -7.22
N GLU A 171 22.65 11.86 -7.15
CA GLU A 171 22.93 10.70 -8.02
C GLU A 171 22.62 9.36 -7.35
N GLY A 172 22.43 9.37 -6.02
CA GLY A 172 22.20 8.15 -5.25
C GLY A 172 23.41 7.22 -5.20
N LEU A 173 24.63 7.74 -5.37
CA LEU A 173 25.86 6.94 -5.51
C LEU A 173 26.95 7.41 -4.55
N TYR A 174 27.87 6.49 -4.20
CA TYR A 174 29.11 6.84 -3.52
C TYR A 174 30.14 7.41 -4.50
N THR A 175 30.87 8.46 -4.09
CA THR A 175 31.89 9.12 -4.88
C THR A 175 33.09 9.54 -4.01
N LEU A 176 34.30 9.47 -4.54
CA LEU A 176 35.49 9.94 -3.88
C LEU A 176 35.65 11.49 -4.02
N THR A 177 34.98 12.07 -4.99
CA THR A 177 34.97 13.52 -5.19
C THR A 177 33.85 14.14 -4.34
N LYS A 178 34.18 15.14 -3.52
CA LYS A 178 33.17 15.82 -2.67
C LYS A 178 32.12 16.52 -3.53
N PRO A 179 30.82 16.10 -3.43
CA PRO A 179 29.74 16.75 -4.15
C PRO A 179 29.50 18.18 -3.63
N PRO A 180 28.78 19.05 -4.37
CA PRO A 180 28.32 20.34 -3.86
C PRO A 180 27.56 20.18 -2.53
N LYS A 181 27.70 21.16 -1.62
CA LYS A 181 27.19 21.09 -0.23
C LYS A 181 25.70 20.69 -0.11
N GLU A 182 24.93 20.97 -1.13
CA GLU A 182 23.47 20.67 -1.15
C GLU A 182 23.14 19.20 -1.41
N TYR A 183 24.11 18.38 -1.81
CA TYR A 183 23.91 17.03 -2.33
C TYR A 183 24.74 15.94 -1.64
N PHE A 184 25.21 16.14 -0.42
CA PHE A 184 25.90 15.08 0.29
C PHE A 184 25.46 14.94 1.74
N MET A 185 25.54 13.70 2.26
CA MET A 185 25.48 13.40 3.69
C MET A 185 26.90 13.14 4.19
N ILE A 186 27.22 13.72 5.35
CA ILE A 186 28.42 13.40 6.11
C ILE A 186 28.14 12.08 6.84
N GLN A 187 29.10 11.17 6.81
CA GLN A 187 29.07 9.94 7.59
C GLN A 187 29.29 10.22 9.08
#